data_fdbd494b14aa500156994bb0084437da
#
_entry.id   fdbd494b14aa500156994bb0084437da
#
_cell.length_a   1.000
_cell.length_b   1.000
_cell.length_c   1.000
_cell.angle_alpha   90.00
_cell.angle_beta   90.00
_cell.angle_gamma   90.00
#
_symmetry.space_group_name_H-M   'P 1'
#
loop_
_entity.id
_entity.type
_entity.pdbx_description
1 polymer ?
#
loop_
_entity_poly.entity_id
_entity_poly.type
_entity_poly.pdbx_seq_one_letter_code
_entity_poly.pdbx_strand_id
1 'polypeptide(L)'
;LTSRVMKLSEQARALSPESEFIFPNQTTGKPLSYNTLLFVLQRRLGLDTTVHGLRSSFKDWASETTNFPNEVSEMALSHKISSKVESAYRRGDLLEKRRHLMAAWSDYVCGARGQVVAVEFGSGG
;
A
#
# COMPACT_ATOMS: atom_id res chain seq x y z
N LEU A 1 8.66 0.08 3.38
CA LEU A 1 8.24 -0.72 2.23
C LEU A 1 8.40 -2.21 2.55
N THR A 2 7.49 -3.04 2.06
CA THR A 2 7.59 -4.49 2.19
C THR A 2 8.65 -5.05 1.24
N SER A 3 9.20 -6.23 1.55
CA SER A 3 10.21 -6.89 0.70
C SER A 3 9.70 -7.10 -0.75
N ARG A 4 8.42 -7.40 -0.91
CA ARG A 4 7.81 -7.55 -2.23
C ARG A 4 7.81 -6.25 -3.03
N VAL A 5 7.47 -5.15 -2.40
CA VAL A 5 7.48 -3.81 -3.03
C VAL A 5 8.91 -3.41 -3.38
N MET A 6 9.88 -3.66 -2.51
CA MET A 6 11.30 -3.40 -2.79
C MET A 6 11.76 -4.18 -4.02
N LYS A 7 11.49 -5.47 -4.08
CA LYS A 7 11.85 -6.33 -5.23
C LYS A 7 11.21 -5.83 -6.53
N LEU A 8 9.93 -5.48 -6.52
CA LEU A 8 9.25 -4.93 -7.70
C LEU A 8 9.85 -3.59 -8.14
N SER A 9 10.22 -2.74 -7.20
CA SER A 9 10.87 -1.45 -7.49
C SER A 9 12.25 -1.64 -8.10
N GLU A 10 13.03 -2.58 -7.62
CA GLU A 10 14.34 -2.95 -8.19
C GLU A 10 14.20 -3.49 -9.61
N GLN A 11 13.25 -4.39 -9.84
CA GLN A 11 12.96 -4.91 -11.17
C GLN A 11 12.53 -3.81 -12.13
N ALA A 12 11.64 -2.90 -11.70
CA ALA A 12 11.21 -1.77 -12.51
C ALA A 12 12.36 -0.82 -12.84
N ARG A 13 13.21 -0.51 -11.87
CA ARG A 13 14.40 0.33 -12.08
C ARG A 13 15.39 -0.29 -13.07
N ALA A 14 15.57 -1.61 -13.04
CA ALA A 14 16.45 -2.32 -13.95
C ALA A 14 16.01 -2.21 -15.44
N LEU A 15 14.72 -1.97 -15.70
CA LEU A 15 14.19 -1.74 -17.05
C LEU A 15 14.58 -0.38 -17.64
N SER A 16 14.88 0.60 -16.79
CA SER A 16 15.25 1.96 -17.21
C SER A 16 16.27 2.55 -16.22
N PRO A 17 17.51 2.03 -16.19
CA PRO A 17 18.51 2.37 -15.17
C PRO A 17 18.94 3.84 -15.19
N GLU A 18 18.87 4.49 -16.35
CA GLU A 18 19.22 5.92 -16.53
C GLU A 18 18.10 6.88 -16.13
N SER A 19 16.90 6.36 -15.81
CA SER A 19 15.78 7.22 -15.44
C SER A 19 15.80 7.58 -13.96
N GLU A 20 15.47 8.82 -13.64
CA GLU A 20 15.20 9.26 -12.26
C GLU A 20 13.87 8.72 -11.71
N PHE A 21 12.98 8.23 -12.60
CA PHE A 21 11.69 7.65 -12.25
C PHE A 21 11.77 6.12 -12.17
N ILE A 22 11.08 5.53 -11.21
CA ILE A 22 10.97 4.06 -11.11
C ILE A 22 10.10 3.51 -12.26
N PHE A 23 9.08 4.23 -12.65
CA PHE A 23 8.17 3.88 -13.74
C PHE A 23 8.10 5.00 -14.78
N PRO A 24 9.13 5.15 -15.63
CA PRO A 24 9.10 6.13 -16.70
C PRO A 24 8.21 5.69 -17.85
N ASN A 25 7.75 6.64 -18.64
CA ASN A 25 7.23 6.36 -19.97
C ASN A 25 8.40 5.88 -20.84
N GLN A 26 8.31 4.69 -21.37
CA GLN A 26 9.41 4.04 -22.10
C GLN A 26 9.80 4.76 -23.41
N THR A 27 8.88 5.54 -23.98
CA THR A 27 9.12 6.26 -25.22
C THR A 27 9.74 7.63 -24.96
N THR A 28 9.26 8.33 -23.91
CA THR A 28 9.63 9.74 -23.66
C THR A 28 10.60 9.93 -22.50
N GLY A 29 10.82 8.91 -21.68
CA GLY A 29 11.60 8.99 -20.44
C GLY A 29 10.96 9.84 -19.32
N LYS A 30 9.82 10.46 -19.59
CA LYS A 30 9.08 11.30 -18.64
C LYS A 30 8.22 10.47 -17.68
N PRO A 31 7.66 11.05 -16.61
CA PRO A 31 6.69 10.36 -15.77
C PRO A 31 5.53 9.78 -16.59
N LEU A 32 4.98 8.68 -16.11
CA LEU A 32 3.75 8.15 -16.70
C LEU A 32 2.61 9.17 -16.64
N SER A 33 1.76 9.18 -17.65
CA SER A 33 0.57 10.03 -17.63
C SER A 33 -0.40 9.57 -16.53
N TYR A 34 -1.21 10.51 -16.04
CA TYR A 34 -2.20 10.24 -14.99
C TYR A 34 -3.13 9.06 -15.33
N ASN A 35 -3.48 8.89 -16.59
CA ASN A 35 -4.42 7.86 -17.03
C ASN A 35 -3.77 6.51 -17.36
N THR A 36 -2.44 6.40 -17.34
CA THR A 36 -1.74 5.17 -17.75
C THR A 36 -2.13 3.99 -16.89
N LEU A 37 -2.18 4.15 -15.56
CA LEU A 37 -2.55 3.06 -14.66
C LEU A 37 -4.00 2.62 -14.85
N LEU A 38 -4.91 3.56 -15.05
CA LEU A 38 -6.31 3.25 -15.34
C LEU A 38 -6.46 2.47 -16.65
N PHE A 39 -5.75 2.90 -17.70
CA PHE A 39 -5.71 2.18 -18.97
C PHE A 39 -5.20 0.74 -18.82
N VAL A 40 -4.12 0.54 -18.06
CA VAL A 40 -3.57 -0.80 -17.78
C VAL A 40 -4.60 -1.66 -17.05
N LEU A 41 -5.21 -1.14 -15.99
CA LEU A 41 -6.22 -1.89 -15.22
C LEU A 41 -7.40 -2.31 -16.10
N GLN A 42 -8.01 -1.36 -16.81
CA GLN A 42 -9.26 -1.59 -17.52
C GLN A 42 -9.08 -2.21 -18.90
N ARG A 43 -8.09 -1.76 -19.67
CA ARG A 43 -7.93 -2.19 -21.07
C ARG A 43 -6.98 -3.36 -21.25
N ARG A 44 -5.90 -3.42 -20.46
CA ARG A 44 -4.95 -4.52 -20.57
C ARG A 44 -5.27 -5.70 -19.68
N LEU A 45 -5.70 -5.45 -18.45
CA LEU A 45 -6.00 -6.49 -17.48
C LEU A 45 -7.49 -6.86 -17.43
N GLY A 46 -8.37 -6.08 -18.10
CA GLY A 46 -9.81 -6.34 -18.12
C GLY A 46 -10.50 -6.22 -16.77
N LEU A 47 -9.92 -5.46 -15.84
CA LEU A 47 -10.45 -5.30 -14.49
C LEU A 47 -11.44 -4.14 -14.43
N ASP A 48 -12.64 -4.39 -13.94
CA ASP A 48 -13.63 -3.34 -13.68
C ASP A 48 -13.34 -2.64 -12.35
N THR A 49 -12.24 -1.90 -12.33
CA THR A 49 -11.79 -1.14 -11.15
C THR A 49 -11.08 0.14 -11.56
N THR A 50 -10.79 0.97 -10.56
CA THR A 50 -10.03 2.20 -10.71
C THR A 50 -8.79 2.18 -9.81
N VAL A 51 -7.83 3.06 -10.06
CA VAL A 51 -6.66 3.21 -9.17
C VAL A 51 -7.10 3.58 -7.75
N HIS A 52 -8.12 4.44 -7.62
CA HIS A 52 -8.71 4.77 -6.32
C HIS A 52 -9.41 3.57 -5.68
N GLY A 53 -10.07 2.73 -6.47
CA GLY A 53 -10.69 1.49 -6.01
C GLY A 53 -9.71 0.53 -5.32
N LEU A 54 -8.45 0.48 -5.77
CA LEU A 54 -7.41 -0.31 -5.12
C LEU A 54 -7.09 0.21 -3.70
N ARG A 55 -7.14 1.53 -3.49
CA ARG A 55 -7.00 2.12 -2.14
C ARG A 55 -8.19 1.78 -1.25
N SER A 56 -9.39 1.82 -1.80
CA SER A 56 -10.61 1.41 -1.08
C SER A 56 -10.54 -0.06 -0.68
N SER A 57 -10.11 -0.94 -1.57
CA SER A 57 -9.93 -2.37 -1.26
C SER A 57 -8.97 -2.62 -0.09
N PHE A 58 -7.87 -1.88 -0.02
CA PHE A 58 -6.98 -1.94 1.13
C PHE A 58 -7.68 -1.50 2.42
N LYS A 59 -8.44 -0.40 2.35
CA LYS A 59 -9.16 0.14 3.51
C LYS A 59 -10.23 -0.82 4.02
N ASP A 60 -11.01 -1.38 3.11
CA ASP A 60 -12.07 -2.34 3.42
C ASP A 60 -11.46 -3.61 4.05
N TRP A 61 -10.42 -4.15 3.44
CA TRP A 61 -9.70 -5.29 4.00
C TRP A 61 -9.17 -4.99 5.41
N ALA A 62 -8.53 -3.85 5.62
CA ALA A 62 -7.98 -3.48 6.93
C ALA A 62 -9.08 -3.38 8.00
N SER A 63 -10.25 -2.83 7.63
CA SER A 63 -11.38 -2.64 8.54
C SER A 63 -12.14 -3.92 8.84
N GLU A 64 -12.30 -4.80 7.84
CA GLU A 64 -13.16 -5.97 7.93
C GLU A 64 -12.43 -7.23 8.41
N THR A 65 -11.13 -7.34 8.12
CA THR A 65 -10.38 -8.58 8.35
C THR A 65 -9.24 -8.44 9.34
N THR A 66 -9.00 -7.24 9.87
CA THR A 66 -7.92 -7.00 10.83
C THR A 66 -8.42 -6.29 12.08
N ASN A 67 -7.64 -6.37 13.15
CA ASN A 67 -7.89 -5.63 14.40
C ASN A 67 -6.99 -4.40 14.55
N PHE A 68 -6.34 -3.95 13.48
CA PHE A 68 -5.56 -2.71 13.51
C PHE A 68 -6.48 -1.51 13.74
N PRO A 69 -6.10 -0.56 14.59
CA PRO A 69 -6.85 0.68 14.76
C PRO A 69 -7.04 1.41 13.44
N ASN A 70 -8.21 2.00 13.25
CA ASN A 70 -8.56 2.72 12.02
C ASN A 70 -7.54 3.78 11.61
N GLU A 71 -6.98 4.49 12.59
CA GLU A 71 -5.96 5.53 12.40
C GLU A 71 -4.70 5.00 11.71
N VAL A 72 -4.34 3.73 11.95
CA VAL A 72 -3.17 3.10 11.32
C VAL A 72 -3.38 2.96 9.81
N SER A 73 -4.56 2.52 9.38
CA SER A 73 -4.89 2.41 7.95
C SER A 73 -5.08 3.79 7.29
N GLU A 74 -5.66 4.77 8.00
CA GLU A 74 -5.75 6.15 7.52
C GLU A 74 -4.36 6.75 7.28
N MET A 75 -3.46 6.59 8.24
CA MET A 75 -2.07 7.04 8.10
C MET A 75 -1.31 6.30 6.99
N ALA A 76 -1.55 5.00 6.81
CA ALA A 76 -0.95 4.22 5.71
C ALA A 76 -1.39 4.74 4.34
N LEU A 77 -2.60 5.26 4.24
CA LEU A 77 -3.14 5.89 3.03
C LEU A 77 -2.81 7.39 2.91
N SER A 78 -2.04 7.94 3.83
CA SER A 78 -1.74 9.38 3.91
C SER A 78 -2.99 10.25 4.06
N HIS A 79 -4.03 9.72 4.68
CA HIS A 79 -5.20 10.51 5.04
C HIS A 79 -4.91 11.38 6.25
N LYS A 80 -5.54 12.56 6.30
CA LYS A 80 -5.44 13.42 7.47
C LYS A 80 -6.20 12.80 8.63
N ILE A 81 -5.54 12.69 9.77
CA ILE A 81 -6.16 12.31 11.05
C ILE A 81 -6.32 13.54 11.92
N SER A 82 -7.23 13.48 12.88
CA SER A 82 -7.42 14.63 13.78
C SER A 82 -6.17 14.90 14.62
N SER A 83 -5.94 16.16 14.95
CA SER A 83 -4.79 16.58 15.79
C SER A 83 -4.76 15.90 17.16
N LYS A 84 -5.91 15.53 17.72
CA LYS A 84 -6.00 14.76 18.97
C LYS A 84 -5.44 13.35 18.83
N VAL A 85 -5.79 12.67 17.73
CA VAL A 85 -5.29 11.33 17.43
C VAL A 85 -3.80 11.39 17.11
N GLU A 86 -3.37 12.35 16.29
CA GLU A 86 -1.96 12.57 15.98
C GLU A 86 -1.13 12.82 17.24
N SER A 87 -1.64 13.63 18.18
CA SER A 87 -0.97 13.90 19.46
C SER A 87 -0.83 12.65 20.34
N ALA A 88 -1.81 11.77 20.35
CA ALA A 88 -1.77 10.53 21.10
C ALA A 88 -0.69 9.56 20.58
N TYR A 89 -0.39 9.60 19.27
CA TYR A 89 0.53 8.68 18.61
C TYR A 89 1.87 9.30 18.20
N ARG A 90 2.22 10.52 18.64
CA ARG A 90 3.46 11.24 18.28
C ARG A 90 4.76 10.52 18.63
N ARG A 91 4.73 9.46 19.43
CA ARG A 91 5.92 8.76 19.92
C ARG A 91 6.41 7.60 19.03
N GLY A 92 6.11 7.61 17.74
CA GLY A 92 6.63 6.62 16.78
C GLY A 92 5.85 5.29 16.72
N ASP A 93 4.87 5.10 17.58
CA ASP A 93 4.10 3.86 17.66
C ASP A 93 3.31 3.55 16.36
N LEU A 94 2.82 4.58 15.67
CA LEU A 94 2.13 4.40 14.39
C LEU A 94 3.04 3.88 13.26
N LEU A 95 4.32 4.19 13.26
CA LEU A 95 5.23 3.70 12.24
C LEU A 95 5.38 2.18 12.33
N GLU A 96 5.56 1.64 13.53
CA GLU A 96 5.64 0.19 13.73
C GLU A 96 4.31 -0.50 13.44
N LYS A 97 3.19 0.03 13.91
CA LYS A 97 1.87 -0.50 13.58
C LYS A 97 1.61 -0.48 12.08
N ARG A 98 1.98 0.60 11.38
CA ARG A 98 1.89 0.67 9.92
C ARG A 98 2.79 -0.35 9.24
N ARG A 99 3.97 -0.62 9.76
CA ARG A 99 4.87 -1.65 9.24
C ARG A 99 4.21 -3.02 9.29
N HIS A 100 3.61 -3.37 10.44
CA HIS A 100 2.87 -4.63 10.60
C HIS A 100 1.65 -4.70 9.70
N LEU A 101 0.86 -3.64 9.60
CA LEU A 101 -0.30 -3.59 8.71
C LEU A 101 0.10 -3.79 7.24
N MET A 102 1.16 -3.13 6.79
CA MET A 102 1.62 -3.25 5.40
C MET A 102 2.25 -4.62 5.12
N ALA A 103 2.89 -5.24 6.09
CA ALA A 103 3.36 -6.62 5.96
C ALA A 103 2.18 -7.58 5.81
N ALA A 104 1.18 -7.48 6.67
CA ALA A 104 -0.04 -8.29 6.60
C ALA A 104 -0.80 -8.10 5.27
N TRP A 105 -0.89 -6.87 4.78
CA TRP A 105 -1.45 -6.59 3.45
C TRP A 105 -0.65 -7.24 2.32
N SER A 106 0.68 -7.15 2.39
CA SER A 106 1.56 -7.78 1.41
C SER A 106 1.37 -9.29 1.39
N ASP A 107 1.26 -9.92 2.54
CA ASP A 107 1.03 -11.35 2.66
C ASP A 107 -0.36 -11.73 2.12
N TYR A 108 -1.38 -10.95 2.41
CA TYR A 108 -2.73 -11.15 1.89
C TYR A 108 -2.77 -11.08 0.36
N VAL A 109 -2.16 -10.05 -0.24
CA VAL A 109 -2.19 -9.83 -1.69
C VAL A 109 -1.28 -10.80 -2.44
N CYS A 110 -0.12 -11.15 -1.87
CA CYS A 110 0.91 -11.97 -2.52
C CYS A 110 0.90 -13.42 -2.06
N GLY A 111 0.23 -13.72 -0.95
CA GLY A 111 0.14 -15.07 -0.37
C GLY A 111 -0.77 -15.97 -1.18
N ALA A 112 -0.42 -17.26 -1.24
CA ALA A 112 -1.29 -18.27 -1.81
C ALA A 112 -2.52 -18.44 -0.90
N ARG A 113 -3.67 -17.93 -1.34
CA ARG A 113 -5.00 -18.14 -0.75
C ARG A 113 -5.22 -17.59 0.67
N GLY A 114 -5.76 -16.39 0.73
CA GLY A 114 -6.68 -15.86 1.75
C GLY A 114 -6.63 -16.43 3.18
N GLN A 115 -5.44 -16.55 3.77
CA GLN A 115 -5.39 -16.77 5.20
C GLN A 115 -5.56 -15.44 5.92
N VAL A 116 -6.62 -15.34 6.72
CA VAL A 116 -6.82 -14.25 7.67
C VAL A 116 -5.69 -14.34 8.70
N VAL A 117 -4.79 -13.37 8.69
CA VAL A 117 -3.75 -13.27 9.72
C VAL A 117 -4.33 -12.47 10.88
N ALA A 118 -4.72 -13.17 11.95
CA ALA A 118 -4.99 -12.52 13.23
C ALA A 118 -3.64 -12.08 13.83
N VAL A 119 -3.42 -10.78 13.94
CA VAL A 119 -2.27 -10.24 14.66
C VAL A 119 -2.71 -9.99 16.11
N GLU A 120 -2.25 -10.80 17.02
CA GLU A 120 -2.40 -10.55 18.45
C GLU A 120 -1.41 -9.45 18.85
N PHE A 121 -1.94 -8.29 19.18
CA PHE A 121 -1.15 -7.29 19.89
C PHE A 121 -1.08 -7.75 21.36
N GLY A 122 0.11 -8.14 21.78
CA GLY A 122 0.35 -8.34 23.20
C GLY A 122 -0.08 -7.08 23.94
N SER A 123 -0.99 -7.23 24.90
CA SER A 123 -1.35 -6.19 25.85
C SER A 123 -0.10 -5.91 26.68
N GLY A 124 0.71 -4.94 26.21
CA GLY A 124 1.74 -4.34 27.02
C GLY A 124 1.06 -3.60 28.16
N GLY A 125 1.14 -4.14 29.31
CA GLY A 125 0.74 -3.47 30.53
C GLY A 125 1.57 -2.19 30.79
#